data_c85b5bd0801c880b8f3632d680641989
#
_entry.id   c85b5bd0801c880b8f3632d680641989
#
_cell.length_a   1.000
_cell.length_b   1.000
_cell.length_c   1.000
_cell.angle_alpha   90.00
_cell.angle_beta   90.00
_cell.angle_gamma   90.00
#
_symmetry.space_group_name_H-M   'P 1'
#
loop_
_entity.id
_entity.type
_entity.pdbx_description
1 polymer ?
#
loop_
_entity_poly.entity_id
_entity_poly.type
_entity_poly.pdbx_seq_one_letter_code
_entity_poly.pdbx_strand_id
1 'polypeptide(L)'
;ALLALLALFTARLRVAQSRPGSRRSMGLLNSARNPGRSALCTALIASATFVIVAVGANRRVEWQSDPGAGGFPLIAAADIPLHGDLNTTDGRFAVDLPANLHARFFPFRVLPGEDISCLTLYQPQAPRVLGAPADFIARGGFPFQRILDPTPEEETNPWLVLHRDLGPGVVPAIGDFNSTQWILHKSLGEDILISDENGDPLALRLVALVKGSLFQGELLIAEDRFTTHFPARSGYGHFLIETDAPDSLAATLEKALAPYGLDATLSAARLQAFHAIENTYLATFQTLGGLGLVLGTLGLGILLLRNALERGGELATMTACGFRRIHLTALLLYENGFLLLAGLAMGTGAALIAVAPRLFDSAPFPWASLGTSLALVLATGLLASMLAVRLALRRPLLALLKGD
;
A
#
# COMPACT_ATOMS: atom_id res chain seq x y z
N ALA A 1 16.74 6.99 -10.27
CA ALA A 1 16.28 8.38 -10.13
C ALA A 1 17.08 9.13 -9.06
N LEU A 2 17.11 8.69 -7.79
CA LEU A 2 17.76 9.39 -6.67
C LEU A 2 19.27 9.66 -6.92
N LEU A 3 20.03 8.64 -7.33
CA LEU A 3 21.46 8.78 -7.64
C LEU A 3 21.73 9.75 -8.78
N ALA A 4 20.88 9.77 -9.81
CA ALA A 4 21.02 10.70 -10.93
C ALA A 4 20.75 12.15 -10.49
N LEU A 5 19.75 12.37 -9.66
CA LEU A 5 19.44 13.69 -9.09
C LEU A 5 20.57 14.19 -8.18
N LEU A 6 21.15 13.31 -7.36
CA LEU A 6 22.33 13.63 -6.53
C LEU A 6 23.57 13.95 -7.38
N ALA A 7 23.83 13.20 -8.44
CA ALA A 7 24.93 13.47 -9.37
C ALA A 7 24.76 14.83 -10.07
N LEU A 8 23.55 15.14 -10.54
CA LEU A 8 23.21 16.44 -11.12
C LEU A 8 23.39 17.60 -10.12
N PHE A 9 22.94 17.41 -8.90
CA PHE A 9 23.07 18.38 -7.82
C PHE A 9 24.54 18.68 -7.51
N THR A 10 25.37 17.62 -7.35
CA THR A 10 26.80 17.77 -7.09
C THR A 10 27.54 18.45 -8.26
N ALA A 11 27.17 18.11 -9.50
CA ALA A 11 27.71 18.77 -10.69
C ALA A 11 27.34 20.28 -10.72
N ARG A 12 26.08 20.61 -10.43
CA ARG A 12 25.60 21.99 -10.32
C ARG A 12 26.32 22.78 -9.23
N LEU A 13 26.56 22.18 -8.06
CA LEU A 13 27.32 22.80 -6.97
C LEU A 13 28.77 23.11 -7.38
N ARG A 14 29.44 22.24 -8.14
CA ARG A 14 30.80 22.43 -8.63
C ARG A 14 30.91 23.57 -9.64
N VAL A 15 29.87 23.80 -10.44
CA VAL A 15 29.85 24.85 -11.47
C VAL A 15 29.43 26.21 -10.91
N ALA A 16 28.73 26.25 -9.77
CA ALA A 16 28.19 27.47 -9.17
C ALA A 16 29.27 28.33 -8.48
N GLN A 17 30.22 28.88 -9.23
CA GLN A 17 31.25 29.82 -8.76
C GLN A 17 30.90 31.27 -9.12
N SER A 18 29.71 31.74 -8.79
CA SER A 18 29.29 33.12 -9.05
C SER A 18 29.64 34.07 -7.89
N ARG A 19 29.83 35.35 -8.20
CA ARG A 19 30.13 36.38 -7.20
C ARG A 19 28.93 36.60 -6.28
N PRO A 20 29.10 36.71 -4.94
CA PRO A 20 28.03 36.92 -4.02
C PRO A 20 27.40 38.30 -4.20
N GLY A 21 26.16 38.38 -4.69
CA GLY A 21 25.40 39.61 -4.81
C GLY A 21 24.52 39.94 -3.60
N SER A 22 24.28 38.99 -2.69
CA SER A 22 23.45 39.17 -1.51
C SER A 22 23.82 38.18 -0.38
N ARG A 23 23.34 38.46 0.85
CA ARG A 23 23.56 37.56 2.00
C ARG A 23 22.99 36.16 1.76
N ARG A 24 21.91 36.03 1.00
CA ARG A 24 21.29 34.74 0.63
C ARG A 24 22.16 33.96 -0.34
N SER A 25 22.73 34.65 -1.35
CA SER A 25 23.65 34.03 -2.31
C SER A 25 24.95 33.58 -1.66
N MET A 26 25.38 34.23 -0.58
CA MET A 26 26.57 33.85 0.18
C MET A 26 26.40 32.52 0.90
N GLY A 27 25.20 32.22 1.48
CA GLY A 27 24.86 30.92 2.07
C GLY A 27 24.87 29.78 1.04
N LEU A 28 24.29 30.02 -0.14
CA LEU A 28 24.26 29.05 -1.24
C LEU A 28 25.65 28.75 -1.80
N LEU A 29 26.49 29.80 -2.00
CA LEU A 29 27.87 29.63 -2.45
C LEU A 29 28.74 28.86 -1.48
N ASN A 30 28.42 28.95 -0.20
CA ASN A 30 29.13 28.20 0.83
C ASN A 30 28.88 26.71 0.74
N SER A 31 27.64 26.27 0.38
CA SER A 31 27.35 24.88 0.09
C SER A 31 28.14 24.31 -1.10
N ALA A 32 28.48 25.18 -2.06
CA ALA A 32 29.30 24.84 -3.23
C ALA A 32 30.80 24.71 -2.91
N ARG A 33 31.29 25.34 -1.84
CA ARG A 33 32.71 25.33 -1.45
C ARG A 33 33.18 23.94 -0.95
N ASN A 34 32.27 23.16 -0.31
CA ASN A 34 32.52 21.80 0.14
C ASN A 34 31.49 20.83 -0.44
N PRO A 35 31.53 20.54 -1.75
CA PRO A 35 30.45 19.82 -2.45
C PRO A 35 30.24 18.39 -1.96
N GLY A 36 31.30 17.69 -1.55
CA GLY A 36 31.21 16.31 -1.01
C GLY A 36 30.38 16.23 0.28
N ARG A 37 30.59 17.18 1.18
CA ARG A 37 29.85 17.25 2.45
C ARG A 37 28.38 17.65 2.22
N SER A 38 28.15 18.67 1.40
CA SER A 38 26.80 19.10 1.03
C SER A 38 26.03 17.98 0.33
N ALA A 39 26.70 17.21 -0.54
CA ALA A 39 26.14 16.04 -1.19
C ALA A 39 25.75 14.94 -0.19
N LEU A 40 26.61 14.64 0.79
CA LEU A 40 26.32 13.62 1.79
C LEU A 40 25.11 13.98 2.65
N CYS A 41 25.04 15.23 3.14
CA CYS A 41 23.90 15.71 3.91
C CYS A 41 22.60 15.63 3.10
N THR A 42 22.64 16.14 1.86
CA THR A 42 21.49 16.11 0.96
C THR A 42 21.08 14.68 0.61
N ALA A 43 22.04 13.76 0.42
CA ALA A 43 21.77 12.35 0.14
C ALA A 43 21.07 11.66 1.30
N LEU A 44 21.50 11.88 2.54
CA LEU A 44 20.86 11.31 3.74
C LEU A 44 19.40 11.78 3.88
N ILE A 45 19.18 13.10 3.74
CA ILE A 45 17.82 13.66 3.81
C ILE A 45 16.96 13.14 2.65
N ALA A 46 17.51 13.12 1.43
CA ALA A 46 16.80 12.66 0.25
C ALA A 46 16.43 11.15 0.34
N SER A 47 17.32 10.31 0.86
CA SER A 47 17.06 8.87 1.04
C SER A 47 15.96 8.64 2.08
N ALA A 48 16.03 9.33 3.24
CA ALA A 48 15.00 9.23 4.26
C ALA A 48 13.64 9.73 3.73
N THR A 49 13.61 10.87 3.05
CA THR A 49 12.39 11.42 2.44
C THR A 49 11.83 10.49 1.37
N PHE A 50 12.70 9.90 0.53
CA PHE A 50 12.30 8.93 -0.48
C PHE A 50 11.56 7.75 0.15
N VAL A 51 12.12 7.14 1.20
CA VAL A 51 11.50 5.99 1.88
C VAL A 51 10.15 6.40 2.49
N ILE A 52 10.09 7.52 3.21
CA ILE A 52 8.86 8.00 3.85
C ILE A 52 7.76 8.25 2.82
N VAL A 53 8.08 8.92 1.71
CA VAL A 53 7.10 9.24 0.65
C VAL A 53 6.70 8.00 -0.13
N ALA A 54 7.65 7.16 -0.55
CA ALA A 54 7.38 5.95 -1.32
C ALA A 54 6.52 4.95 -0.52
N VAL A 55 6.84 4.74 0.76
CA VAL A 55 6.07 3.87 1.66
C VAL A 55 4.70 4.48 1.98
N GLY A 56 4.67 5.78 2.32
CA GLY A 56 3.43 6.49 2.62
C GLY A 56 2.44 6.51 1.45
N ALA A 57 2.95 6.62 0.21
CA ALA A 57 2.14 6.56 -1.00
C ALA A 57 1.52 5.16 -1.26
N ASN A 58 2.15 4.10 -0.75
CA ASN A 58 1.65 2.73 -0.89
C ASN A 58 0.68 2.30 0.22
N ARG A 59 0.49 3.11 1.25
CA ARG A 59 -0.45 2.82 2.33
C ARG A 59 -1.89 2.98 1.86
N ARG A 60 -2.68 1.94 2.02
CA ARG A 60 -4.13 1.99 1.79
C ARG A 60 -4.83 2.43 3.07
N VAL A 61 -5.62 3.49 3.01
CA VAL A 61 -6.22 4.13 4.20
C VAL A 61 -7.75 4.12 4.16
N GLU A 62 -8.38 4.01 3.00
CA GLU A 62 -9.85 4.12 2.86
C GLU A 62 -10.47 2.75 2.59
N TRP A 63 -11.22 2.26 3.59
CA TRP A 63 -11.80 0.93 3.61
C TRP A 63 -13.31 0.90 3.31
N GLN A 64 -14.01 2.02 3.49
CA GLN A 64 -15.47 2.07 3.33
C GLN A 64 -15.95 2.05 1.87
N SER A 65 -15.08 2.32 0.92
CA SER A 65 -15.36 2.32 -0.52
C SER A 65 -14.33 1.53 -1.32
N ASP A 66 -13.69 0.51 -0.73
CA ASP A 66 -12.72 -0.34 -1.43
C ASP A 66 -13.46 -1.14 -2.52
N PRO A 67 -13.13 -0.94 -3.82
CA PRO A 67 -13.76 -1.67 -4.91
C PRO A 67 -13.54 -3.18 -4.83
N GLY A 68 -12.56 -3.65 -4.02
CA GLY A 68 -12.34 -5.06 -3.74
C GLY A 68 -13.48 -5.76 -3.02
N ALA A 69 -14.43 -5.02 -2.42
CA ALA A 69 -15.67 -5.57 -1.89
C ALA A 69 -16.73 -5.86 -2.98
N GLY A 70 -16.54 -5.42 -4.22
CA GLY A 70 -17.49 -5.62 -5.32
C GLY A 70 -18.87 -5.00 -5.08
N GLY A 71 -19.01 -4.07 -4.13
CA GLY A 71 -20.27 -3.47 -3.72
C GLY A 71 -21.07 -4.30 -2.70
N PHE A 72 -20.48 -5.36 -2.14
CA PHE A 72 -21.11 -6.16 -1.08
C PHE A 72 -20.66 -5.67 0.30
N PRO A 73 -21.57 -5.16 1.14
CA PRO A 73 -21.23 -4.72 2.50
C PRO A 73 -20.94 -5.85 3.48
N LEU A 74 -21.50 -7.07 3.23
CA LEU A 74 -21.40 -8.20 4.14
C LEU A 74 -21.01 -9.47 3.40
N ILE A 75 -20.15 -10.27 4.03
CA ILE A 75 -19.75 -11.61 3.63
C ILE A 75 -20.04 -12.58 4.77
N ALA A 76 -20.52 -13.76 4.44
CA ALA A 76 -20.74 -14.80 5.45
C ALA A 76 -20.22 -16.15 4.99
N ALA A 77 -19.74 -16.95 5.94
CA ALA A 77 -19.32 -18.33 5.71
C ALA A 77 -19.98 -19.24 6.73
N ALA A 78 -20.40 -20.43 6.30
CA ALA A 78 -21.00 -21.43 7.16
C ALA A 78 -20.16 -22.72 7.14
N ASP A 79 -19.95 -23.33 8.31
CA ASP A 79 -19.24 -24.60 8.43
C ASP A 79 -20.06 -25.75 7.89
N ILE A 80 -21.39 -25.72 8.12
CA ILE A 80 -22.36 -26.68 7.60
C ILE A 80 -23.11 -26.01 6.43
N PRO A 81 -23.07 -26.59 5.22
CA PRO A 81 -23.73 -26.00 4.06
C PRO A 81 -25.24 -25.84 4.25
N LEU A 82 -25.75 -24.67 3.86
CA LEU A 82 -27.20 -24.38 3.84
C LEU A 82 -27.82 -24.86 2.53
N HIS A 83 -28.97 -25.54 2.59
CA HIS A 83 -29.63 -26.09 1.41
C HIS A 83 -30.84 -25.26 0.93
N GLY A 84 -31.28 -24.28 1.72
CA GLY A 84 -32.38 -23.40 1.36
C GLY A 84 -31.93 -22.13 0.62
N ASP A 85 -32.78 -21.64 -0.27
CA ASP A 85 -32.55 -20.33 -0.88
C ASP A 85 -32.99 -19.22 0.09
N LEU A 86 -32.03 -18.52 0.68
CA LEU A 86 -32.25 -17.43 1.63
C LEU A 86 -32.89 -16.17 0.99
N ASN A 87 -33.05 -16.13 -0.32
CA ASN A 87 -33.80 -15.08 -1.02
C ASN A 87 -35.31 -15.35 -1.01
N THR A 88 -35.74 -16.56 -0.70
CA THR A 88 -37.15 -16.94 -0.62
C THR A 88 -37.67 -16.93 0.83
N THR A 89 -38.96 -16.71 0.99
CA THR A 89 -39.60 -16.75 2.31
C THR A 89 -39.51 -18.14 2.94
N ASP A 90 -39.70 -19.19 2.15
CA ASP A 90 -39.66 -20.60 2.60
C ASP A 90 -38.23 -21.00 3.04
N GLY A 91 -37.21 -20.57 2.27
CA GLY A 91 -35.82 -20.81 2.64
C GLY A 91 -35.42 -20.10 3.93
N ARG A 92 -35.90 -18.87 4.16
CA ARG A 92 -35.68 -18.13 5.41
C ARG A 92 -36.39 -18.81 6.59
N PHE A 93 -37.65 -19.24 6.39
CA PHE A 93 -38.43 -19.91 7.41
C PHE A 93 -37.78 -21.23 7.84
N ALA A 94 -37.21 -21.99 6.90
CA ALA A 94 -36.54 -23.27 7.19
C ALA A 94 -35.33 -23.14 8.14
N VAL A 95 -34.77 -21.92 8.28
CA VAL A 95 -33.60 -21.65 9.13
C VAL A 95 -33.88 -20.55 10.17
N ASP A 96 -35.13 -20.37 10.55
CA ASP A 96 -35.58 -19.40 11.57
C ASP A 96 -35.17 -17.94 11.33
N LEU A 97 -35.03 -17.54 10.05
CA LEU A 97 -34.79 -16.16 9.67
C LEU A 97 -36.08 -15.35 9.49
N PRO A 98 -36.10 -14.06 9.84
CA PRO A 98 -37.25 -13.19 9.61
C PRO A 98 -37.63 -13.12 8.13
N ALA A 99 -38.93 -13.24 7.83
CA ALA A 99 -39.42 -13.15 6.44
C ALA A 99 -39.20 -11.77 5.80
N ASN A 100 -39.23 -10.70 6.62
CA ASN A 100 -39.10 -9.30 6.18
C ASN A 100 -37.66 -8.79 6.12
N LEU A 101 -36.70 -9.65 5.94
CA LEU A 101 -35.29 -9.31 5.89
C LEU A 101 -34.96 -8.56 4.59
N HIS A 102 -34.49 -7.31 4.70
CA HIS A 102 -34.05 -6.51 3.55
C HIS A 102 -32.60 -6.87 3.21
N ALA A 103 -32.42 -8.01 2.55
CA ALA A 103 -31.14 -8.49 2.11
C ALA A 103 -31.28 -9.36 0.86
N ARG A 104 -30.30 -9.28 -0.03
CA ARG A 104 -30.12 -10.17 -1.17
C ARG A 104 -28.87 -11.00 -0.99
N PHE A 105 -29.04 -12.30 -1.06
CA PHE A 105 -27.99 -13.29 -0.85
C PHE A 105 -27.49 -13.82 -2.18
N PHE A 106 -26.17 -13.89 -2.34
CA PHE A 106 -25.51 -14.57 -3.44
C PHE A 106 -24.78 -15.78 -2.85
N PRO A 107 -25.37 -16.98 -2.94
CA PRO A 107 -24.85 -18.19 -2.32
C PRO A 107 -23.83 -18.87 -3.23
N PHE A 108 -22.67 -19.22 -2.69
CA PHE A 108 -21.63 -19.97 -3.39
C PHE A 108 -21.51 -21.38 -2.84
N ARG A 109 -21.32 -22.36 -3.74
CA ARG A 109 -20.91 -23.70 -3.35
C ARG A 109 -19.45 -23.70 -2.96
N VAL A 110 -19.06 -24.60 -2.07
CA VAL A 110 -17.70 -24.63 -1.52
C VAL A 110 -17.11 -26.02 -1.66
N LEU A 111 -15.98 -26.12 -2.39
CA LEU A 111 -15.07 -27.24 -2.27
C LEU A 111 -14.04 -26.86 -1.19
N PRO A 112 -14.04 -27.55 -0.05
CA PRO A 112 -13.06 -27.31 1.00
C PRO A 112 -11.65 -27.52 0.48
N GLY A 113 -10.74 -26.68 0.90
CA GLY A 113 -9.34 -26.72 0.50
C GLY A 113 -8.49 -25.85 1.43
N GLU A 114 -7.23 -25.75 1.07
CA GLU A 114 -6.28 -24.90 1.79
C GLU A 114 -6.51 -23.42 1.44
N ASP A 115 -6.36 -22.55 2.42
CA ASP A 115 -6.45 -21.10 2.23
C ASP A 115 -5.22 -20.59 1.48
N ILE A 116 -5.43 -19.99 0.31
CA ILE A 116 -4.39 -19.37 -0.52
C ILE A 116 -4.27 -17.85 -0.26
N SER A 117 -4.73 -17.37 0.88
CA SER A 117 -4.58 -15.97 1.24
C SER A 117 -3.17 -15.64 1.74
N CYS A 118 -2.85 -14.33 1.78
CA CYS A 118 -1.58 -13.84 2.35
C CYS A 118 -1.42 -14.16 3.86
N LEU A 119 -2.45 -14.71 4.50
CA LEU A 119 -2.40 -15.16 5.89
C LEU A 119 -1.70 -16.51 6.06
N THR A 120 -1.53 -17.27 4.97
CA THR A 120 -0.93 -18.61 4.95
C THR A 120 0.52 -18.54 4.48
N LEU A 121 1.45 -19.13 5.26
CA LEU A 121 2.90 -19.02 5.04
C LEU A 121 3.49 -20.15 4.17
N TYR A 122 2.69 -21.11 3.73
CA TYR A 122 3.15 -22.23 2.89
C TYR A 122 2.38 -22.27 1.56
N GLN A 123 2.96 -22.93 0.56
CA GLN A 123 2.32 -23.07 -0.74
C GLN A 123 1.25 -24.18 -0.67
N PRO A 124 -0.03 -23.85 -0.81
CA PRO A 124 -1.12 -24.81 -0.78
C PRO A 124 -1.11 -25.69 -2.03
N GLN A 125 -1.45 -26.98 -1.85
CA GLN A 125 -1.53 -27.95 -2.96
C GLN A 125 -2.97 -28.15 -3.45
N ALA A 126 -3.95 -27.95 -2.57
CA ALA A 126 -5.37 -28.10 -2.85
C ALA A 126 -6.11 -26.78 -2.49
N PRO A 127 -6.17 -25.81 -3.39
CA PRO A 127 -6.84 -24.53 -3.12
C PRO A 127 -8.34 -24.72 -2.92
N ARG A 128 -8.93 -23.89 -2.07
CA ARG A 128 -10.39 -23.81 -1.90
C ARG A 128 -11.02 -23.30 -3.18
N VAL A 129 -12.11 -23.96 -3.62
CA VAL A 129 -12.83 -23.55 -4.85
C VAL A 129 -14.27 -23.18 -4.54
N LEU A 130 -14.72 -22.05 -5.07
CA LEU A 130 -16.10 -21.58 -4.97
C LEU A 130 -16.83 -21.75 -6.30
N GLY A 131 -18.06 -22.30 -6.24
CA GLY A 131 -18.98 -22.30 -7.37
C GLY A 131 -19.81 -21.02 -7.38
N ALA A 132 -19.56 -20.13 -8.33
CA ALA A 132 -20.21 -18.83 -8.46
C ALA A 132 -21.60 -18.99 -9.10
N PRO A 133 -22.69 -18.50 -8.47
CA PRO A 133 -24.03 -18.60 -9.02
C PRO A 133 -24.22 -17.67 -10.22
N ALA A 134 -25.11 -18.05 -11.12
CA ALA A 134 -25.39 -17.28 -12.36
C ALA A 134 -25.81 -15.83 -12.10
N ASP A 135 -26.58 -15.59 -11.05
CA ASP A 135 -27.01 -14.24 -10.65
C ASP A 135 -25.83 -13.35 -10.24
N PHE A 136 -24.82 -13.92 -9.58
CA PHE A 136 -23.60 -13.20 -9.24
C PHE A 136 -22.80 -12.87 -10.51
N ILE A 137 -22.63 -13.83 -11.41
CA ILE A 137 -21.93 -13.63 -12.69
C ILE A 137 -22.63 -12.54 -13.50
N ALA A 138 -23.96 -12.57 -13.59
CA ALA A 138 -24.76 -11.57 -14.32
C ALA A 138 -24.68 -10.17 -13.70
N ARG A 139 -24.65 -10.09 -12.35
CA ARG A 139 -24.52 -8.82 -11.61
C ARG A 139 -23.20 -8.13 -11.90
N GLY A 140 -22.13 -8.90 -12.00
CA GLY A 140 -20.80 -8.34 -12.17
C GLY A 140 -20.28 -7.65 -10.90
N GLY A 141 -19.46 -6.64 -11.10
CA GLY A 141 -18.74 -5.95 -10.03
C GLY A 141 -17.32 -6.51 -9.85
N PHE A 142 -16.58 -5.96 -8.90
CA PHE A 142 -15.15 -6.20 -8.67
C PHE A 142 -14.21 -5.69 -9.78
N PRO A 143 -13.09 -5.09 -9.42
CA PRO A 143 -12.09 -4.67 -10.40
C PRO A 143 -11.24 -5.86 -10.82
N PHE A 144 -11.04 -6.02 -12.11
CA PHE A 144 -10.13 -7.01 -12.66
C PHE A 144 -8.76 -6.41 -12.95
N GLN A 145 -7.71 -7.17 -12.68
CA GLN A 145 -6.33 -6.78 -12.98
C GLN A 145 -5.96 -7.19 -14.42
N ARG A 146 -6.37 -8.39 -14.84
CA ARG A 146 -6.12 -8.96 -16.16
C ARG A 146 -7.22 -9.94 -16.54
N ILE A 147 -7.48 -10.02 -17.83
CA ILE A 147 -8.40 -10.98 -18.47
C ILE A 147 -7.66 -11.58 -19.68
N LEU A 148 -7.77 -12.87 -19.89
CA LEU A 148 -7.17 -13.57 -21.00
C LEU A 148 -8.03 -13.36 -22.26
N ASP A 149 -7.51 -12.67 -23.28
CA ASP A 149 -8.13 -12.45 -24.58
C ASP A 149 -9.66 -12.17 -24.50
N PRO A 150 -10.08 -11.05 -23.86
CA PRO A 150 -11.47 -10.80 -23.60
C PRO A 150 -12.25 -10.47 -24.89
N THR A 151 -13.48 -10.97 -24.98
CA THR A 151 -14.47 -10.48 -25.97
C THR A 151 -15.04 -9.13 -25.52
N PRO A 152 -15.70 -8.34 -26.42
CA PRO A 152 -16.32 -7.07 -26.05
C PRO A 152 -17.38 -7.18 -24.95
N GLU A 153 -18.07 -8.32 -24.85
CA GLU A 153 -19.03 -8.60 -23.76
C GLU A 153 -18.30 -8.84 -22.45
N GLU A 154 -17.19 -9.57 -22.47
CA GLU A 154 -16.36 -9.86 -21.31
C GLU A 154 -15.56 -8.62 -20.82
N GLU A 155 -15.27 -7.67 -21.70
CA GLU A 155 -14.73 -6.36 -21.28
C GLU A 155 -15.75 -5.58 -20.44
N THR A 156 -17.04 -5.72 -20.76
CA THR A 156 -18.13 -5.07 -20.03
C THR A 156 -18.44 -5.80 -18.73
N ASN A 157 -18.50 -7.14 -18.75
CA ASN A 157 -18.67 -7.97 -17.58
C ASN A 157 -17.65 -9.12 -17.59
N PRO A 158 -16.51 -8.94 -16.94
CA PRO A 158 -15.44 -9.93 -16.92
C PRO A 158 -15.79 -11.29 -16.32
N TRP A 159 -16.83 -11.37 -15.50
CA TRP A 159 -17.28 -12.63 -14.91
C TRP A 159 -17.79 -13.64 -15.95
N LEU A 160 -18.20 -13.17 -17.13
CA LEU A 160 -18.69 -14.03 -18.22
C LEU A 160 -17.61 -15.02 -18.73
N VAL A 161 -16.33 -14.76 -18.50
CA VAL A 161 -15.24 -15.69 -18.86
C VAL A 161 -15.38 -17.06 -18.20
N LEU A 162 -16.13 -17.15 -17.08
CA LEU A 162 -16.41 -18.44 -16.40
C LEU A 162 -17.30 -19.37 -17.24
N HIS A 163 -18.02 -18.87 -18.22
CA HIS A 163 -18.87 -19.67 -19.12
C HIS A 163 -18.13 -20.14 -20.39
N ARG A 164 -16.85 -19.81 -20.55
CA ARG A 164 -16.06 -20.27 -21.71
C ARG A 164 -15.97 -21.78 -21.74
N ASP A 165 -16.01 -22.34 -22.96
CA ASP A 165 -15.70 -23.75 -23.17
C ASP A 165 -14.22 -23.86 -23.60
N LEU A 166 -13.42 -24.46 -22.76
CA LEU A 166 -11.96 -24.66 -22.96
C LEU A 166 -11.61 -26.08 -23.39
N GLY A 167 -12.65 -26.92 -23.66
CA GLY A 167 -12.48 -28.32 -24.01
C GLY A 167 -12.57 -29.28 -22.80
N PRO A 168 -12.57 -30.58 -23.07
CA PRO A 168 -12.79 -31.60 -22.05
C PRO A 168 -11.68 -31.58 -20.96
N GLY A 169 -12.10 -31.64 -19.70
CA GLY A 169 -11.18 -31.70 -18.56
C GLY A 169 -10.55 -30.37 -18.17
N VAL A 170 -10.93 -29.27 -18.84
CA VAL A 170 -10.44 -27.93 -18.50
C VAL A 170 -11.61 -27.00 -18.13
N VAL A 171 -11.58 -26.45 -16.94
CA VAL A 171 -12.60 -25.53 -16.42
C VAL A 171 -12.02 -24.13 -16.28
N PRO A 172 -12.69 -23.08 -16.80
CA PRO A 172 -12.25 -21.70 -16.60
C PRO A 172 -12.39 -21.32 -15.13
N ALA A 173 -11.34 -20.68 -14.59
CA ALA A 173 -11.26 -20.27 -13.22
C ALA A 173 -10.79 -18.81 -13.11
N ILE A 174 -11.31 -18.10 -12.10
CA ILE A 174 -10.89 -16.76 -11.71
C ILE A 174 -10.22 -16.87 -10.35
N GLY A 175 -9.07 -16.21 -10.17
CA GLY A 175 -8.37 -16.09 -8.90
C GLY A 175 -8.16 -14.64 -8.52
N ASP A 176 -7.81 -14.38 -7.26
CA ASP A 176 -7.28 -13.08 -6.86
C ASP A 176 -5.84 -12.94 -7.34
N PHE A 177 -5.48 -11.74 -7.84
CA PHE A 177 -4.16 -11.47 -8.41
C PHE A 177 -3.03 -11.76 -7.42
N ASN A 178 -3.17 -11.29 -6.17
CA ASN A 178 -2.12 -11.46 -5.15
C ASN A 178 -1.93 -12.93 -4.78
N SER A 179 -3.02 -13.63 -4.50
CA SER A 179 -3.01 -15.07 -4.16
C SER A 179 -2.43 -15.91 -5.29
N THR A 180 -2.85 -15.63 -6.53
CA THR A 180 -2.39 -16.38 -7.70
C THR A 180 -0.93 -16.15 -8.01
N GLN A 181 -0.49 -14.86 -8.03
CA GLN A 181 0.86 -14.49 -8.42
C GLN A 181 1.91 -14.86 -7.35
N TRP A 182 1.60 -14.62 -6.07
CA TRP A 182 2.58 -14.66 -5.00
C TRP A 182 2.53 -15.93 -4.15
N ILE A 183 1.39 -16.63 -4.10
CA ILE A 183 1.21 -17.83 -3.27
C ILE A 183 1.20 -19.07 -4.15
N LEU A 184 0.35 -19.11 -5.18
CA LEU A 184 0.29 -20.24 -6.11
C LEU A 184 1.43 -20.22 -7.15
N HIS A 185 2.11 -19.06 -7.32
CA HIS A 185 3.14 -18.86 -8.35
C HIS A 185 2.65 -19.21 -9.75
N LYS A 186 1.40 -18.84 -10.05
CA LYS A 186 0.73 -19.09 -11.33
C LYS A 186 0.45 -17.79 -12.06
N SER A 187 0.48 -17.87 -13.38
CA SER A 187 0.19 -16.77 -14.30
C SER A 187 -1.14 -16.99 -15.01
N LEU A 188 -1.66 -15.90 -15.58
CA LEU A 188 -2.86 -15.96 -16.42
C LEU A 188 -2.62 -16.93 -17.60
N GLY A 189 -3.58 -17.82 -17.87
CA GLY A 189 -3.53 -18.85 -18.89
C GLY A 189 -2.91 -20.17 -18.41
N GLU A 190 -2.34 -20.24 -17.21
CA GLU A 190 -1.80 -21.48 -16.64
C GLU A 190 -2.90 -22.31 -15.94
N ASP A 191 -2.65 -23.61 -15.85
CA ASP A 191 -3.53 -24.57 -15.23
C ASP A 191 -3.14 -24.87 -13.78
N ILE A 192 -4.15 -24.95 -12.92
CA ILE A 192 -4.05 -25.45 -11.54
C ILE A 192 -4.72 -26.82 -11.55
N LEU A 193 -3.94 -27.87 -11.27
CA LEU A 193 -4.45 -29.23 -11.25
C LEU A 193 -5.06 -29.54 -9.89
N ILE A 194 -6.32 -29.95 -9.89
CA ILE A 194 -7.03 -30.51 -8.74
C ILE A 194 -7.60 -31.87 -9.11
N SER A 195 -8.16 -32.60 -8.15
CA SER A 195 -8.92 -33.82 -8.44
C SER A 195 -10.42 -33.52 -8.36
N ASP A 196 -11.19 -34.08 -9.28
CA ASP A 196 -12.64 -34.10 -9.20
C ASP A 196 -13.12 -35.07 -8.10
N GLU A 197 -14.43 -35.27 -7.99
CA GLU A 197 -15.01 -36.15 -6.98
C GLU A 197 -14.67 -37.65 -7.19
N ASN A 198 -14.37 -38.05 -8.42
CA ASN A 198 -13.97 -39.41 -8.77
C ASN A 198 -12.45 -39.65 -8.60
N GLY A 199 -11.70 -38.59 -8.34
CA GLY A 199 -10.23 -38.61 -8.27
C GLY A 199 -9.56 -38.36 -9.62
N ASP A 200 -10.32 -38.08 -10.67
CA ASP A 200 -9.78 -37.77 -11.98
C ASP A 200 -9.15 -36.34 -12.01
N PRO A 201 -8.06 -36.15 -12.74
CA PRO A 201 -7.41 -34.84 -12.83
C PRO A 201 -8.30 -33.82 -13.54
N LEU A 202 -8.55 -32.71 -12.90
CA LEU A 202 -9.28 -31.55 -13.41
C LEU A 202 -8.36 -30.34 -13.48
N ALA A 203 -8.25 -29.73 -14.65
CA ALA A 203 -7.44 -28.55 -14.87
C ALA A 203 -8.30 -27.27 -14.70
N LEU A 204 -8.00 -26.44 -13.70
CA LEU A 204 -8.58 -25.13 -13.54
C LEU A 204 -7.69 -24.11 -14.26
N ARG A 205 -8.12 -23.65 -15.45
CA ARG A 205 -7.37 -22.64 -16.21
C ARG A 205 -7.68 -21.24 -15.75
N LEU A 206 -6.66 -20.48 -15.35
CA LEU A 206 -6.78 -19.10 -14.93
C LEU A 206 -7.10 -18.20 -16.14
N VAL A 207 -8.35 -17.82 -16.32
CA VAL A 207 -8.82 -16.98 -17.43
C VAL A 207 -8.93 -15.51 -17.08
N ALA A 208 -9.03 -15.18 -15.78
CA ALA A 208 -9.02 -13.79 -15.31
C ALA A 208 -8.50 -13.70 -13.86
N LEU A 209 -8.03 -12.52 -13.50
CA LEU A 209 -7.50 -12.22 -12.16
C LEU A 209 -8.19 -10.97 -11.61
N VAL A 210 -8.83 -11.11 -10.45
CA VAL A 210 -9.49 -10.01 -9.73
C VAL A 210 -8.44 -9.23 -8.93
N LYS A 211 -8.61 -7.91 -8.84
CA LYS A 211 -7.66 -7.03 -8.15
C LYS A 211 -8.04 -6.83 -6.69
N GLY A 212 -7.30 -7.46 -5.76
CA GLY A 212 -7.42 -7.18 -4.32
C GLY A 212 -8.84 -7.35 -3.78
N SER A 213 -9.43 -8.53 -4.01
CA SER A 213 -10.83 -8.80 -3.75
C SER A 213 -11.07 -9.50 -2.40
N LEU A 214 -12.35 -9.66 -2.05
CA LEU A 214 -12.80 -10.52 -0.95
C LEU A 214 -12.43 -11.99 -1.15
N PHE A 215 -12.16 -12.39 -2.40
CA PHE A 215 -11.84 -13.77 -2.79
C PHE A 215 -10.33 -14.09 -2.69
N GLN A 216 -9.58 -13.34 -1.87
CA GLN A 216 -8.21 -13.73 -1.52
C GLN A 216 -8.26 -15.03 -0.73
N GLY A 217 -7.73 -16.09 -1.28
CA GLY A 217 -7.75 -17.40 -0.65
C GLY A 217 -8.57 -18.44 -1.40
N GLU A 218 -9.24 -18.04 -2.48
CA GLU A 218 -10.20 -18.89 -3.17
C GLU A 218 -10.03 -18.78 -4.70
N LEU A 219 -10.38 -19.86 -5.39
CA LEU A 219 -10.59 -19.89 -6.83
C LEU A 219 -12.08 -19.94 -7.12
N LEU A 220 -12.53 -19.25 -8.17
CA LEU A 220 -13.93 -19.23 -8.56
C LEU A 220 -14.11 -19.92 -9.90
N ILE A 221 -15.12 -20.80 -9.98
CA ILE A 221 -15.61 -21.40 -11.22
C ILE A 221 -17.12 -21.20 -11.30
N ALA A 222 -17.73 -21.35 -12.45
CA ALA A 222 -19.19 -21.27 -12.58
C ALA A 222 -19.87 -22.41 -11.81
N GLU A 223 -21.04 -22.17 -11.20
CA GLU A 223 -21.77 -23.18 -10.40
C GLU A 223 -22.18 -24.40 -11.18
N ASP A 224 -22.54 -24.26 -12.46
CA ASP A 224 -22.85 -25.39 -13.36
C ASP A 224 -21.65 -26.31 -13.55
N ARG A 225 -20.47 -25.77 -13.75
CA ARG A 225 -19.21 -26.53 -13.81
C ARG A 225 -18.88 -27.17 -12.47
N PHE A 226 -19.10 -26.43 -11.35
CA PHE A 226 -18.89 -26.96 -10.02
C PHE A 226 -19.76 -28.19 -9.77
N THR A 227 -21.07 -28.12 -10.05
CA THR A 227 -22.00 -29.25 -9.82
C THR A 227 -21.73 -30.43 -10.72
N THR A 228 -21.18 -30.22 -11.92
CA THR A 228 -20.77 -31.27 -12.83
C THR A 228 -19.61 -32.09 -12.30
N HIS A 229 -18.60 -31.44 -11.71
CA HIS A 229 -17.38 -32.10 -11.23
C HIS A 229 -17.44 -32.51 -9.75
N PHE A 230 -18.33 -31.87 -8.96
CA PHE A 230 -18.48 -32.11 -7.52
C PHE A 230 -19.96 -32.32 -7.13
N PRO A 231 -20.67 -33.31 -7.68
CA PRO A 231 -22.10 -33.50 -7.47
C PRO A 231 -22.50 -33.82 -6.02
N ALA A 232 -21.63 -34.48 -5.21
CA ALA A 232 -21.92 -34.74 -3.81
C ALA A 232 -21.77 -33.50 -2.90
N ARG A 233 -21.13 -32.43 -3.40
CA ARG A 233 -20.97 -31.17 -2.67
C ARG A 233 -22.23 -30.32 -2.80
N SER A 234 -23.29 -30.71 -2.08
CA SER A 234 -24.57 -30.00 -2.09
C SER A 234 -24.61 -28.87 -1.05
N GLY A 235 -25.52 -27.90 -1.28
CA GLY A 235 -25.69 -26.75 -0.39
C GLY A 235 -24.65 -25.63 -0.64
N TYR A 236 -24.79 -24.57 0.14
CA TYR A 236 -24.02 -23.32 0.01
C TYR A 236 -23.32 -23.02 1.34
N GLY A 237 -22.03 -22.78 1.30
CA GLY A 237 -21.23 -22.52 2.49
C GLY A 237 -20.59 -21.12 2.50
N HIS A 238 -20.80 -20.31 1.45
CA HIS A 238 -20.22 -18.96 1.36
C HIS A 238 -21.26 -18.03 0.75
N PHE A 239 -21.38 -16.81 1.28
CA PHE A 239 -22.42 -15.87 0.88
C PHE A 239 -21.86 -14.46 0.77
N LEU A 240 -22.13 -13.79 -0.36
CA LEU A 240 -22.03 -12.34 -0.46
C LEU A 240 -23.43 -11.75 -0.31
N ILE A 241 -23.55 -10.68 0.46
CA ILE A 241 -24.85 -10.17 0.89
C ILE A 241 -24.94 -8.67 0.62
N GLU A 242 -25.97 -8.26 -0.11
CA GLU A 242 -26.36 -6.86 -0.28
C GLU A 242 -27.39 -6.49 0.79
N THR A 243 -27.13 -5.42 1.52
CA THR A 243 -28.01 -4.88 2.56
C THR A 243 -27.66 -3.43 2.89
N ASP A 244 -28.65 -2.66 3.35
CA ASP A 244 -28.45 -1.29 3.82
C ASP A 244 -28.08 -1.23 5.32
N ALA A 245 -28.21 -2.36 6.05
CA ALA A 245 -27.97 -2.43 7.48
C ALA A 245 -27.04 -3.62 7.84
N PRO A 246 -25.77 -3.61 7.43
CA PRO A 246 -24.89 -4.76 7.52
C PRO A 246 -24.62 -5.22 8.97
N ASP A 247 -24.41 -4.30 9.92
CA ASP A 247 -24.09 -4.67 11.30
C ASP A 247 -25.26 -5.40 12.00
N SER A 248 -26.48 -4.90 11.84
CA SER A 248 -27.67 -5.52 12.44
C SER A 248 -28.03 -6.83 11.77
N LEU A 249 -27.79 -6.93 10.45
CA LEU A 249 -28.00 -8.15 9.70
C LEU A 249 -26.99 -9.23 10.10
N ALA A 250 -25.72 -8.90 10.24
CA ALA A 250 -24.69 -9.82 10.69
C ALA A 250 -25.08 -10.48 12.03
N ALA A 251 -25.42 -9.67 13.04
CA ALA A 251 -25.84 -10.18 14.35
C ALA A 251 -27.09 -11.07 14.27
N THR A 252 -28.04 -10.76 13.37
CA THR A 252 -29.24 -11.55 13.16
C THR A 252 -28.92 -12.90 12.52
N LEU A 253 -28.06 -12.91 11.51
CA LEU A 253 -27.64 -14.12 10.80
C LEU A 253 -26.84 -15.05 11.72
N GLU A 254 -25.86 -14.52 12.45
CA GLU A 254 -25.05 -15.31 13.38
C GLU A 254 -25.89 -15.96 14.46
N LYS A 255 -26.88 -15.23 15.00
CA LYS A 255 -27.77 -15.76 16.02
C LYS A 255 -28.67 -16.86 15.47
N ALA A 256 -29.31 -16.65 14.31
CA ALA A 256 -30.26 -17.60 13.73
C ALA A 256 -29.56 -18.85 13.16
N LEU A 257 -28.40 -18.64 12.53
CA LEU A 257 -27.63 -19.66 11.84
C LEU A 257 -26.45 -20.22 12.67
N ALA A 258 -26.42 -19.94 13.99
CA ALA A 258 -25.42 -20.50 14.90
C ALA A 258 -25.32 -22.04 14.83
N PRO A 259 -26.41 -22.82 14.65
CA PRO A 259 -26.30 -24.27 14.48
C PRO A 259 -25.54 -24.71 13.22
N TYR A 260 -25.41 -23.85 12.24
CA TYR A 260 -24.66 -24.08 11.00
C TYR A 260 -23.22 -23.55 11.05
N GLY A 261 -22.82 -22.97 12.20
CA GLY A 261 -21.50 -22.33 12.33
C GLY A 261 -21.31 -21.13 11.42
N LEU A 262 -22.39 -20.36 11.18
CA LEU A 262 -22.31 -19.20 10.31
C LEU A 262 -21.60 -18.03 11.01
N ASP A 263 -20.57 -17.52 10.38
CA ASP A 263 -19.84 -16.29 10.71
C ASP A 263 -20.11 -15.24 9.64
N ALA A 264 -20.56 -14.06 10.06
CA ALA A 264 -20.92 -12.96 9.17
C ALA A 264 -20.05 -11.73 9.48
N THR A 265 -19.17 -11.39 8.55
CA THR A 265 -18.17 -10.33 8.72
C THR A 265 -18.41 -9.20 7.72
N LEU A 266 -18.23 -7.94 8.16
CA LEU A 266 -18.22 -6.80 7.24
C LEU A 266 -17.15 -6.98 6.18
N SER A 267 -17.51 -6.78 4.92
CA SER A 267 -16.57 -6.87 3.79
C SER A 267 -15.36 -5.95 3.96
N ALA A 268 -15.58 -4.75 4.51
CA ALA A 268 -14.52 -3.83 4.86
C ALA A 268 -13.55 -4.42 5.91
N ALA A 269 -14.05 -5.10 6.95
CA ALA A 269 -13.23 -5.74 7.97
C ALA A 269 -12.43 -6.92 7.40
N ARG A 270 -13.02 -7.72 6.50
CA ARG A 270 -12.33 -8.81 5.80
C ARG A 270 -11.17 -8.28 4.93
N LEU A 271 -11.41 -7.25 4.14
CA LEU A 271 -10.36 -6.59 3.35
C LEU A 271 -9.27 -5.97 4.23
N GLN A 272 -9.65 -5.36 5.37
CA GLN A 272 -8.68 -4.86 6.35
C GLN A 272 -7.78 -5.96 6.88
N ALA A 273 -8.30 -7.14 7.17
CA ALA A 273 -7.50 -8.27 7.65
C ALA A 273 -6.44 -8.67 6.62
N PHE A 274 -6.80 -8.76 5.34
CA PHE A 274 -5.83 -9.03 4.26
C PHE A 274 -4.77 -7.94 4.13
N HIS A 275 -5.17 -6.67 4.25
CA HIS A 275 -4.25 -5.54 4.16
C HIS A 275 -3.46 -5.27 5.45
N ALA A 276 -3.86 -5.84 6.58
CA ALA A 276 -3.16 -5.65 7.86
C ALA A 276 -1.70 -6.14 7.80
N ILE A 277 -1.46 -7.25 7.13
CA ILE A 277 -0.10 -7.78 6.92
C ILE A 277 0.72 -6.82 6.07
N GLU A 278 0.20 -6.42 4.90
CA GLU A 278 0.85 -5.46 4.01
C GLU A 278 1.15 -4.14 4.74
N ASN A 279 0.15 -3.60 5.45
CA ASN A 279 0.29 -2.37 6.22
C ASN A 279 1.29 -2.50 7.38
N THR A 280 1.44 -3.67 8.00
CA THR A 280 2.45 -3.91 9.03
C THR A 280 3.87 -3.82 8.47
N TYR A 281 4.13 -4.43 7.31
CA TYR A 281 5.39 -4.27 6.61
C TYR A 281 5.65 -2.81 6.23
N LEU A 282 4.64 -2.13 5.65
CA LEU A 282 4.74 -0.72 5.29
C LEU A 282 5.01 0.17 6.50
N ALA A 283 4.37 -0.09 7.64
CA ALA A 283 4.60 0.62 8.90
C ALA A 283 6.04 0.40 9.42
N THR A 284 6.58 -0.80 9.29
CA THR A 284 7.97 -1.11 9.66
C THR A 284 8.96 -0.32 8.80
N PHE A 285 8.77 -0.29 7.48
CA PHE A 285 9.60 0.53 6.59
C PHE A 285 9.45 2.03 6.88
N GLN A 286 8.25 2.48 7.25
CA GLN A 286 8.01 3.88 7.61
C GLN A 286 8.71 4.26 8.92
N THR A 287 8.71 3.38 9.93
CA THR A 287 9.47 3.59 11.18
C THR A 287 10.98 3.58 10.93
N LEU A 288 11.47 2.68 10.08
CA LEU A 288 12.87 2.65 9.66
C LEU A 288 13.28 3.93 8.91
N GLY A 289 12.42 4.42 8.02
CA GLY A 289 12.59 5.70 7.34
C GLY A 289 12.59 6.88 8.31
N GLY A 290 11.72 6.87 9.32
CA GLY A 290 11.68 7.83 10.42
C GLY A 290 12.97 7.82 11.25
N LEU A 291 13.48 6.63 11.59
CA LEU A 291 14.77 6.48 12.30
C LEU A 291 15.91 7.02 11.43
N GLY A 292 15.93 6.71 10.14
CA GLY A 292 16.91 7.27 9.19
C GLY A 292 16.86 8.80 9.14
N LEU A 293 15.67 9.40 9.23
CA LEU A 293 15.50 10.85 9.32
C LEU A 293 16.12 11.40 10.61
N VAL A 294 15.83 10.78 11.76
CA VAL A 294 16.39 11.20 13.06
C VAL A 294 17.92 11.11 13.04
N LEU A 295 18.48 9.99 12.59
CA LEU A 295 19.92 9.83 12.44
C LEU A 295 20.53 10.82 11.44
N GLY A 296 19.86 11.05 10.32
CA GLY A 296 20.26 12.01 9.31
C GLY A 296 20.26 13.46 9.83
N THR A 297 19.24 13.86 10.58
CA THR A 297 19.16 15.20 11.20
C THR A 297 20.16 15.38 12.33
N LEU A 298 20.43 14.35 13.14
CA LEU A 298 21.50 14.36 14.17
C LEU A 298 22.87 14.45 13.51
N GLY A 299 23.13 13.63 12.48
CA GLY A 299 24.36 13.67 11.71
C GLY A 299 24.58 15.04 11.05
N LEU A 300 23.53 15.64 10.48
CA LEU A 300 23.56 17.01 9.98
C LEU A 300 23.93 17.98 11.11
N GLY A 301 23.29 17.88 12.29
CA GLY A 301 23.57 18.73 13.43
C GLY A 301 25.02 18.66 13.87
N ILE A 302 25.58 17.46 13.99
CA ILE A 302 26.99 17.23 14.37
C ILE A 302 27.92 17.81 13.30
N LEU A 303 27.63 17.57 12.03
CA LEU A 303 28.42 18.08 10.91
C LEU A 303 28.41 19.61 10.84
N LEU A 304 27.28 20.24 11.14
CA LEU A 304 27.13 21.68 11.20
C LEU A 304 27.89 22.27 12.38
N LEU A 305 27.84 21.61 13.54
CA LEU A 305 28.61 22.02 14.72
C LEU A 305 30.11 21.96 14.42
N ARG A 306 30.60 20.87 13.84
CA ARG A 306 31.99 20.72 13.41
C ARG A 306 32.38 21.81 12.39
N ASN A 307 31.56 22.05 11.38
CA ASN A 307 31.79 23.09 10.38
C ASN A 307 31.89 24.48 11.00
N ALA A 308 31.00 24.81 11.93
CA ALA A 308 31.04 26.09 12.61
C ALA A 308 32.30 26.22 13.50
N LEU A 309 32.80 25.14 14.09
CA LEU A 309 34.06 25.11 14.86
C LEU A 309 35.27 25.25 13.95
N GLU A 310 35.35 24.54 12.83
CA GLU A 310 36.45 24.66 11.85
C GLU A 310 36.54 26.06 11.22
N ARG A 311 35.38 26.74 11.11
CA ARG A 311 35.27 28.12 10.58
C ARG A 311 35.26 29.18 11.66
N GLY A 312 35.62 28.81 12.88
CA GLY A 312 35.61 29.73 14.02
C GLY A 312 36.42 31.03 13.74
N GLY A 313 37.59 30.91 13.09
CA GLY A 313 38.42 32.08 12.68
C GLY A 313 37.71 33.00 11.66
N GLU A 314 37.04 32.43 10.63
CA GLU A 314 36.27 33.21 9.66
C GLU A 314 35.09 33.94 10.32
N LEU A 315 34.34 33.24 11.21
CA LEU A 315 33.22 33.79 11.95
C LEU A 315 33.67 34.87 12.94
N ALA A 316 34.82 34.67 13.56
CA ALA A 316 35.45 35.67 14.45
C ALA A 316 35.87 36.92 13.68
N THR A 317 36.48 36.77 12.51
CA THR A 317 36.84 37.90 11.62
C THR A 317 35.57 38.65 11.17
N MET A 318 34.50 37.96 10.77
CA MET A 318 33.23 38.60 10.43
C MET A 318 32.65 39.35 11.63
N THR A 319 32.77 38.81 12.85
CA THR A 319 32.33 39.47 14.08
C THR A 319 33.20 40.73 14.34
N ALA A 320 34.49 40.69 14.12
CA ALA A 320 35.39 41.82 14.23
C ALA A 320 35.06 42.90 13.17
N CYS A 321 34.61 42.53 11.98
CA CYS A 321 34.08 43.42 10.95
C CYS A 321 32.69 43.99 11.23
N GLY A 322 32.11 43.73 12.42
CA GLY A 322 30.82 44.31 12.82
C GLY A 322 29.58 43.45 12.50
N PHE A 323 29.72 42.22 12.05
CA PHE A 323 28.58 41.34 11.86
C PHE A 323 27.99 40.91 13.22
N ARG A 324 26.69 41.21 13.40
CA ARG A 324 25.97 40.77 14.62
C ARG A 324 25.71 39.26 14.58
N ARG A 325 25.65 38.62 15.74
CA ARG A 325 25.37 37.18 15.88
C ARG A 325 24.13 36.74 15.10
N ILE A 326 23.08 37.56 15.02
CA ILE A 326 21.88 37.27 14.25
C ILE A 326 22.15 37.11 12.75
N HIS A 327 23.10 37.87 12.20
CA HIS A 327 23.49 37.76 10.78
C HIS A 327 24.24 36.45 10.50
N LEU A 328 25.11 36.04 11.42
CA LEU A 328 25.82 34.74 11.34
C LEU A 328 24.88 33.56 11.49
N THR A 329 23.93 33.63 12.44
CA THR A 329 22.88 32.65 12.58
C THR A 329 22.04 32.52 11.31
N ALA A 330 21.62 33.63 10.72
CA ALA A 330 20.85 33.64 9.48
C ALA A 330 21.63 33.01 8.31
N LEU A 331 22.94 33.33 8.17
CA LEU A 331 23.78 32.76 7.12
C LEU A 331 23.84 31.22 7.20
N LEU A 332 24.09 30.69 8.40
CA LEU A 332 24.15 29.23 8.62
C LEU A 332 22.79 28.58 8.43
N LEU A 333 21.71 29.21 8.86
CA LEU A 333 20.35 28.70 8.65
C LEU A 333 19.96 28.71 7.15
N TYR A 334 20.38 29.71 6.37
CA TYR A 334 20.14 29.70 4.92
C TYR A 334 20.87 28.56 4.22
N GLU A 335 22.14 28.29 4.60
CA GLU A 335 22.91 27.16 4.06
C GLU A 335 22.22 25.82 4.35
N ASN A 336 21.85 25.62 5.61
CA ASN A 336 21.20 24.38 6.06
C ASN A 336 19.80 24.20 5.50
N GLY A 337 19.00 25.27 5.49
CA GLY A 337 17.68 25.29 4.89
C GLY A 337 17.71 24.92 3.41
N PHE A 338 18.72 25.40 2.69
CA PHE A 338 18.91 25.04 1.28
C PHE A 338 19.20 23.55 1.10
N LEU A 339 20.13 22.98 1.89
CA LEU A 339 20.46 21.55 1.82
C LEU A 339 19.25 20.68 2.20
N LEU A 340 18.49 21.09 3.21
CA LEU A 340 17.26 20.43 3.63
C LEU A 340 16.20 20.43 2.54
N LEU A 341 15.93 21.61 1.96
CA LEU A 341 14.95 21.74 0.87
C LEU A 341 15.38 20.98 -0.39
N ALA A 342 16.68 21.02 -0.73
CA ALA A 342 17.22 20.25 -1.85
C ALA A 342 17.05 18.74 -1.63
N GLY A 343 17.33 18.25 -0.40
CA GLY A 343 17.12 16.84 -0.01
C GLY A 343 15.66 16.43 -0.08
N LEU A 344 14.77 17.25 0.48
CA LEU A 344 13.32 17.01 0.38
C LEU A 344 12.84 16.95 -1.08
N ALA A 345 13.23 17.94 -1.89
CA ALA A 345 12.81 18.00 -3.29
C ALA A 345 13.30 16.79 -4.10
N MET A 346 14.58 16.41 -3.92
CA MET A 346 15.14 15.25 -4.61
C MET A 346 14.52 13.92 -4.12
N GLY A 347 14.34 13.75 -2.81
CA GLY A 347 13.72 12.57 -2.22
C GLY A 347 12.28 12.41 -2.69
N THR A 348 11.49 13.48 -2.61
CA THR A 348 10.09 13.51 -3.08
C THR A 348 10.00 13.26 -4.58
N GLY A 349 10.82 13.94 -5.38
CA GLY A 349 10.84 13.76 -6.84
C GLY A 349 11.20 12.33 -7.25
N ALA A 350 12.20 11.73 -6.61
CA ALA A 350 12.57 10.34 -6.83
C ALA A 350 11.46 9.35 -6.41
N ALA A 351 10.78 9.64 -5.29
CA ALA A 351 9.66 8.82 -4.80
C ALA A 351 8.44 8.90 -5.74
N LEU A 352 8.10 10.11 -6.23
CA LEU A 352 7.01 10.28 -7.19
C LEU A 352 7.27 9.55 -8.51
N ILE A 353 8.52 9.54 -8.98
CA ILE A 353 8.90 8.75 -10.16
C ILE A 353 8.74 7.24 -9.89
N ALA A 354 9.12 6.77 -8.69
CA ALA A 354 8.99 5.35 -8.32
C ALA A 354 7.53 4.91 -8.19
N VAL A 355 6.65 5.82 -7.73
CA VAL A 355 5.21 5.56 -7.51
C VAL A 355 4.37 6.00 -8.73
N ALA A 356 5.00 6.49 -9.81
CA ALA A 356 4.31 7.00 -10.99
C ALA A 356 3.23 6.05 -11.56
N PRO A 357 3.43 4.72 -11.66
CA PRO A 357 2.37 3.82 -12.14
C PRO A 357 1.10 3.91 -11.31
N ARG A 358 1.22 4.13 -10.00
CA ARG A 358 0.09 4.22 -9.07
C ARG A 358 -0.65 5.56 -9.14
N LEU A 359 -0.01 6.62 -9.62
CA LEU A 359 -0.67 7.92 -9.82
C LEU A 359 -1.72 7.88 -10.94
N PHE A 360 -1.63 6.88 -11.82
CA PHE A 360 -2.58 6.66 -12.92
C PHE A 360 -3.67 5.64 -12.57
N ASP A 361 -3.59 5.00 -11.40
CA ASP A 361 -4.64 4.13 -10.87
C ASP A 361 -5.82 4.97 -10.37
N SER A 362 -7.03 4.41 -10.47
CA SER A 362 -8.29 5.06 -10.05
C SER A 362 -8.42 5.22 -8.52
N ALA A 363 -7.49 4.69 -7.73
CA ALA A 363 -7.51 4.78 -6.27
C ALA A 363 -7.09 6.18 -5.78
N PRO A 364 -7.74 6.75 -4.76
CA PRO A 364 -7.39 8.06 -4.23
C PRO A 364 -5.97 8.04 -3.66
N PHE A 365 -5.15 8.99 -4.14
CA PHE A 365 -3.78 9.13 -3.67
C PHE A 365 -3.73 9.93 -2.36
N PRO A 366 -3.01 9.48 -1.31
CA PRO A 366 -3.06 10.05 0.04
C PRO A 366 -2.26 11.37 0.18
N TRP A 367 -2.63 12.41 -0.57
CA TRP A 367 -1.94 13.71 -0.61
C TRP A 367 -1.81 14.38 0.75
N ALA A 368 -2.86 14.27 1.60
CA ALA A 368 -2.86 14.88 2.93
C ALA A 368 -1.83 14.22 3.85
N SER A 369 -1.76 12.89 3.87
CA SER A 369 -0.79 12.14 4.67
C SER A 369 0.65 12.41 4.22
N LEU A 370 0.89 12.50 2.91
CA LEU A 370 2.20 12.87 2.37
C LEU A 370 2.59 14.29 2.72
N GLY A 371 1.66 15.24 2.60
CA GLY A 371 1.88 16.64 2.96
C GLY A 371 2.25 16.81 4.45
N THR A 372 1.54 16.13 5.34
CA THR A 372 1.84 16.13 6.79
C THR A 372 3.20 15.50 7.10
N SER A 373 3.55 14.40 6.45
CA SER A 373 4.86 13.76 6.61
C SER A 373 6.00 14.67 6.14
N LEU A 374 5.87 15.31 4.98
CA LEU A 374 6.88 16.25 4.47
C LEU A 374 7.01 17.50 5.35
N ALA A 375 5.90 18.02 5.88
CA ALA A 375 5.90 19.15 6.82
C ALA A 375 6.62 18.77 8.12
N LEU A 376 6.41 17.56 8.63
CA LEU A 376 7.10 17.04 9.82
C LEU A 376 8.61 16.93 9.58
N VAL A 377 9.04 16.37 8.43
CA VAL A 377 10.45 16.28 8.03
C VAL A 377 11.09 17.68 7.98
N LEU A 378 10.40 18.64 7.37
CA LEU A 378 10.88 20.01 7.27
C LEU A 378 11.00 20.66 8.67
N ALA A 379 9.99 20.51 9.52
CA ALA A 379 9.98 21.07 10.85
C ALA A 379 11.11 20.50 11.72
N THR A 380 11.28 19.18 11.76
CA THR A 380 12.34 18.51 12.53
C THR A 380 13.74 18.91 12.03
N GLY A 381 13.94 18.96 10.72
CA GLY A 381 15.19 19.40 10.10
C GLY A 381 15.54 20.86 10.42
N LEU A 382 14.56 21.76 10.38
CA LEU A 382 14.76 23.18 10.76
C LEU A 382 15.06 23.34 12.25
N LEU A 383 14.36 22.61 13.13
CA LEU A 383 14.61 22.61 14.58
C LEU A 383 16.02 22.10 14.90
N ALA A 384 16.43 20.99 14.30
CA ALA A 384 17.76 20.44 14.46
C ALA A 384 18.85 21.43 13.98
N SER A 385 18.63 22.08 12.83
CA SER A 385 19.53 23.10 12.30
C SER A 385 19.62 24.32 13.21
N MET A 386 18.49 24.78 13.76
CA MET A 386 18.45 25.92 14.68
C MET A 386 19.19 25.62 15.99
N LEU A 387 18.99 24.41 16.53
CA LEU A 387 19.68 23.98 17.76
C LEU A 387 21.19 23.88 17.53
N ALA A 388 21.63 23.26 16.43
CA ALA A 388 23.04 23.13 16.07
C ALA A 388 23.72 24.49 15.93
N VAL A 389 23.09 25.44 15.23
CA VAL A 389 23.60 26.79 15.05
C VAL A 389 23.67 27.55 16.38
N ARG A 390 22.65 27.43 17.24
CA ARG A 390 22.67 28.04 18.58
C ARG A 390 23.80 27.50 19.44
N LEU A 391 24.02 26.20 19.43
CA LEU A 391 25.11 25.57 20.18
C LEU A 391 26.49 26.00 19.66
N ALA A 392 26.65 26.08 18.35
CA ALA A 392 27.89 26.52 17.71
C ALA A 392 28.26 27.97 18.07
N LEU A 393 27.29 28.89 18.07
CA LEU A 393 27.52 30.32 18.34
C LEU A 393 27.55 30.68 19.83
N ARG A 394 27.28 29.75 20.75
CA ARG A 394 27.41 29.99 22.21
C ARG A 394 28.89 30.12 22.67
N ARG A 395 29.85 29.59 21.93
CA ARG A 395 31.27 29.71 22.26
C ARG A 395 31.79 31.13 22.03
N PRO A 396 32.78 31.63 22.83
CA PRO A 396 33.36 32.96 22.64
C PRO A 396 34.23 32.96 21.38
N LEU A 397 33.64 33.38 20.25
CA LEU A 397 34.32 33.40 18.94
C LEU A 397 35.60 34.26 18.94
N LEU A 398 35.62 35.34 19.74
CA LEU A 398 36.78 36.26 19.81
C LEU A 398 38.00 35.63 20.50
N ALA A 399 37.82 34.60 21.33
CA ALA A 399 38.93 33.85 21.96
C ALA A 399 39.72 33.06 20.90
N LEU A 400 39.06 32.60 19.80
CA LEU A 400 39.71 31.90 18.69
C LEU A 400 40.65 32.76 17.84
N LEU A 401 40.59 34.10 17.96
CA LEU A 401 41.50 35.00 17.30
C LEU A 401 42.82 35.19 18.05
N LYS A 402 42.88 34.78 19.34
CA LYS A 402 44.11 34.96 20.17
C LYS A 402 45.11 33.82 20.02
N GLY A 403 44.79 32.76 19.25
CA GLY A 403 45.77 31.72 18.92
C GLY A 403 46.16 30.78 20.10
N ASP A 404 45.27 30.61 21.11
CA ASP A 404 45.47 29.61 22.20
C ASP A 404 44.72 28.31 21.88
#